data_ad038f91c53331c8b36cc778a1877464
#
_entry.id   ad038f91c53331c8b36cc778a1877464
#
_cell.length_a   1.000
_cell.length_b   1.000
_cell.length_c   1.000
_cell.angle_alpha   90.00
_cell.angle_beta   90.00
_cell.angle_gamma   90.00
#
_symmetry.space_group_name_H-M   'P 1'
#
loop_
_entity.id
_entity.type
_entity.pdbx_description
1 polymer ?
#
loop_
_entity_poly.entity_id
_entity_poly.type
_entity_poly.pdbx_seq_one_letter_code
_entity_poly.pdbx_strand_id
1 'polypeptide(L)'
;MTIKFAKATASDEGRSAVFAGNETRAAAEAYTARWFFRKRTLCIVGLVAGFLAINALSGAYVDFDFMEAAADIPGGLAWMAVNFLPSAASLEKLPQIMPALLSTVLDSIAASTTAALLAYVVAVLGSRSVGLGGVAQVLARGIASLFRNIPVVAWAFILLFSFHQSEFTGFLALFLGSFGYLTRCFLESIDEISSGTIEALRATGASYLQVVAQGVIPLSVTSVVSWMLYMVETNIRDATLVGILTGTGIGFVFNLFYKS
;
A
#
# COMPACT_ATOMS: atom_id res chain seq x y z
N MET A 1 84.89 8.13 -16.21
CA MET A 1 83.81 8.67 -17.01
C MET A 1 82.69 7.67 -17.39
N THR A 2 82.90 6.34 -17.06
CA THR A 2 82.08 5.21 -17.52
C THR A 2 80.96 4.80 -16.55
N ILE A 3 80.96 5.22 -15.28
CA ILE A 3 79.93 4.85 -14.28
C ILE A 3 78.65 5.72 -14.31
N LYS A 4 78.73 6.95 -14.87
CA LYS A 4 77.59 7.86 -14.98
C LYS A 4 76.62 7.50 -16.09
N PHE A 5 77.08 6.82 -17.15
CA PHE A 5 76.23 6.41 -18.29
C PHE A 5 75.41 5.15 -17.97
N ALA A 6 75.94 4.20 -17.22
CA ALA A 6 75.19 3.01 -16.86
C ALA A 6 74.03 3.26 -15.88
N LYS A 7 74.12 4.35 -15.07
CA LYS A 7 73.06 4.70 -14.10
C LYS A 7 71.94 5.52 -14.76
N ALA A 8 72.17 6.19 -15.89
CA ALA A 8 71.18 6.89 -16.62
C ALA A 8 70.28 5.96 -17.48
N THR A 9 70.92 4.95 -18.11
CA THR A 9 70.19 3.95 -18.92
C THR A 9 69.30 3.02 -18.06
N ALA A 10 69.75 2.58 -16.87
CA ALA A 10 68.96 1.76 -15.95
C ALA A 10 67.76 2.54 -15.37
N SER A 11 67.86 3.88 -15.21
CA SER A 11 66.70 4.68 -14.74
C SER A 11 65.67 4.95 -15.85
N ASP A 12 66.07 4.93 -17.10
CA ASP A 12 65.21 5.15 -18.23
C ASP A 12 64.44 3.89 -18.65
N GLU A 13 65.12 2.72 -18.58
CA GLU A 13 64.46 1.41 -18.75
C GLU A 13 63.44 1.10 -17.62
N GLY A 14 63.75 1.47 -16.39
CA GLY A 14 62.81 1.31 -15.26
C GLY A 14 61.61 2.23 -15.39
N ARG A 15 61.78 3.44 -15.88
CA ARG A 15 60.66 4.38 -16.18
C ARG A 15 59.79 3.87 -17.33
N SER A 16 60.39 3.43 -18.42
CA SER A 16 59.62 2.91 -19.57
C SER A 16 58.84 1.65 -19.22
N ALA A 17 59.38 0.76 -18.38
CA ALA A 17 58.64 -0.42 -17.89
C ALA A 17 57.45 -0.07 -16.97
N VAL A 18 57.61 0.96 -16.12
CA VAL A 18 56.50 1.45 -15.26
C VAL A 18 55.40 2.15 -16.08
N PHE A 19 55.80 2.93 -17.12
CA PHE A 19 54.82 3.54 -18.01
C PHE A 19 54.08 2.52 -18.85
N ALA A 20 54.74 1.50 -19.41
CA ALA A 20 54.13 0.42 -20.15
C ALA A 20 53.18 -0.43 -19.25
N GLY A 21 53.55 -0.65 -17.96
CA GLY A 21 52.67 -1.33 -17.00
C GLY A 21 51.42 -0.54 -16.62
N ASN A 22 51.51 0.80 -16.61
CA ASN A 22 50.33 1.64 -16.33
C ASN A 22 49.39 1.76 -17.56
N GLU A 23 49.92 1.81 -18.78
CA GLU A 23 49.09 1.81 -20.00
C GLU A 23 48.36 0.49 -20.20
N THR A 24 49.01 -0.67 -19.90
CA THR A 24 48.34 -1.98 -19.97
C THR A 24 47.26 -2.15 -18.90
N ARG A 25 47.48 -1.62 -17.69
CA ARG A 25 46.44 -1.59 -16.64
C ARG A 25 45.26 -0.71 -17.01
N ALA A 26 45.51 0.51 -17.49
CA ALA A 26 44.45 1.41 -17.93
C ALA A 26 43.63 0.84 -19.10
N ALA A 27 44.29 0.15 -20.04
CA ALA A 27 43.61 -0.52 -21.15
C ALA A 27 42.76 -1.72 -20.66
N ALA A 28 43.23 -2.49 -19.69
CA ALA A 28 42.48 -3.60 -19.09
C ALA A 28 41.28 -3.10 -18.28
N GLU A 29 41.40 -2.02 -17.51
CA GLU A 29 40.33 -1.38 -16.79
C GLU A 29 39.25 -0.77 -17.75
N ALA A 30 39.69 -0.13 -18.84
CA ALA A 30 38.83 0.38 -19.86
C ALA A 30 38.07 -0.74 -20.60
N TYR A 31 38.72 -1.89 -20.84
CA TYR A 31 38.08 -3.05 -21.45
C TYR A 31 37.03 -3.69 -20.55
N THR A 32 37.33 -3.86 -19.26
CA THR A 32 36.39 -4.40 -18.25
C THR A 32 35.19 -3.46 -18.05
N ALA A 33 35.44 -2.14 -18.00
CA ALA A 33 34.37 -1.15 -17.93
C ALA A 33 33.45 -1.18 -19.15
N ARG A 34 34.01 -1.21 -20.37
CA ARG A 34 33.22 -1.30 -21.63
C ARG A 34 32.42 -2.59 -21.69
N TRP A 35 32.99 -3.72 -21.28
CA TRP A 35 32.27 -4.99 -21.25
C TRP A 35 31.11 -4.97 -20.24
N PHE A 36 31.33 -4.41 -19.05
CA PHE A 36 30.29 -4.23 -18.03
C PHE A 36 29.13 -3.36 -18.51
N PHE A 37 29.45 -2.21 -19.13
CA PHE A 37 28.41 -1.32 -19.67
C PHE A 37 27.65 -1.96 -20.83
N ARG A 38 28.33 -2.66 -21.75
CA ARG A 38 27.65 -3.41 -22.83
C ARG A 38 26.71 -4.48 -22.29
N LYS A 39 27.14 -5.26 -21.31
CA LYS A 39 26.31 -6.31 -20.67
C LYS A 39 25.09 -5.69 -19.99
N ARG A 40 25.27 -4.60 -19.25
CA ARG A 40 24.18 -3.86 -18.61
C ARG A 40 23.20 -3.29 -19.64
N THR A 41 23.69 -2.69 -20.70
CA THR A 41 22.83 -2.17 -21.79
C THR A 41 22.06 -3.30 -22.46
N LEU A 42 22.69 -4.42 -22.77
CA LEU A 42 21.99 -5.60 -23.34
C LEU A 42 20.90 -6.16 -22.40
N CYS A 43 21.18 -6.21 -21.09
CA CYS A 43 20.17 -6.61 -20.10
C CYS A 43 19.00 -5.63 -20.06
N ILE A 44 19.27 -4.33 -20.09
CA ILE A 44 18.19 -3.30 -20.10
C ILE A 44 17.39 -3.38 -21.39
N VAL A 45 18.05 -3.45 -22.55
CA VAL A 45 17.36 -3.61 -23.85
C VAL A 45 16.56 -4.90 -23.88
N GLY A 46 17.10 -6.01 -23.38
CA GLY A 46 16.40 -7.29 -23.28
C GLY A 46 15.16 -7.21 -22.38
N LEU A 47 15.26 -6.52 -21.23
CA LEU A 47 14.13 -6.27 -20.33
C LEU A 47 13.04 -5.42 -20.99
N VAL A 48 13.43 -4.34 -21.66
CA VAL A 48 12.48 -3.45 -22.36
C VAL A 48 11.83 -4.21 -23.53
N ALA A 49 12.60 -4.93 -24.32
CA ALA A 49 12.06 -5.74 -25.42
C ALA A 49 11.11 -6.83 -24.90
N GLY A 50 11.47 -7.51 -23.82
CA GLY A 50 10.61 -8.51 -23.16
C GLY A 50 9.30 -7.87 -22.64
N PHE A 51 9.38 -6.71 -22.01
CA PHE A 51 8.19 -5.97 -21.57
C PHE A 51 7.29 -5.59 -22.75
N LEU A 52 7.86 -5.04 -23.84
CA LEU A 52 7.10 -4.69 -25.04
C LEU A 52 6.48 -5.92 -25.71
N ALA A 53 7.21 -7.04 -25.76
CA ALA A 53 6.68 -8.29 -26.31
C ALA A 53 5.51 -8.82 -25.48
N ILE A 54 5.61 -8.79 -24.15
CA ILE A 54 4.51 -9.20 -23.25
C ILE A 54 3.29 -8.29 -23.46
N ASN A 55 3.50 -6.96 -23.57
CA ASN A 55 2.40 -6.04 -23.84
C ASN A 55 1.75 -6.28 -25.19
N ALA A 56 2.53 -6.50 -26.25
CA ALA A 56 2.01 -6.80 -27.57
C ALA A 56 1.21 -8.12 -27.61
N LEU A 57 1.72 -9.18 -26.95
CA LEU A 57 1.02 -10.45 -26.82
C LEU A 57 -0.27 -10.31 -26.01
N SER A 58 -0.23 -9.55 -24.91
CA SER A 58 -1.41 -9.28 -24.10
C SER A 58 -2.46 -8.48 -24.87
N GLY A 59 -2.06 -7.46 -25.60
CA GLY A 59 -2.95 -6.67 -26.46
C GLY A 59 -3.61 -7.53 -27.54
N ALA A 60 -2.83 -8.38 -28.21
CA ALA A 60 -3.36 -9.32 -29.21
C ALA A 60 -4.33 -10.36 -28.61
N TYR A 61 -4.10 -10.79 -27.36
CA TYR A 61 -4.99 -11.74 -26.67
C TYR A 61 -6.32 -11.12 -26.26
N VAL A 62 -6.34 -9.82 -25.94
CA VAL A 62 -7.52 -9.07 -25.47
C VAL A 62 -8.20 -8.31 -26.62
N ASP A 63 -7.73 -8.45 -27.86
CA ASP A 63 -8.16 -7.66 -29.01
C ASP A 63 -8.07 -6.13 -28.77
N PHE A 64 -7.03 -5.70 -28.06
CA PHE A 64 -6.82 -4.29 -27.74
C PHE A 64 -5.90 -3.63 -28.76
N ASP A 65 -6.45 -2.70 -29.55
CA ASP A 65 -5.65 -1.86 -30.47
C ASP A 65 -5.26 -0.55 -29.77
N PHE A 66 -3.95 -0.42 -29.49
CA PHE A 66 -3.39 0.75 -28.87
C PHE A 66 -3.55 2.04 -29.71
N MET A 67 -3.49 1.90 -31.05
CA MET A 67 -3.60 3.05 -31.94
C MET A 67 -5.03 3.56 -32.02
N GLU A 68 -6.00 2.67 -32.06
CA GLU A 68 -7.42 2.99 -32.00
C GLU A 68 -7.78 3.64 -30.64
N ALA A 69 -7.35 3.02 -29.54
CA ALA A 69 -7.56 3.58 -28.20
C ALA A 69 -6.92 4.97 -28.04
N ALA A 70 -5.73 5.21 -28.62
CA ALA A 70 -5.08 6.52 -28.59
C ALA A 70 -5.83 7.55 -29.45
N ALA A 71 -6.38 7.15 -30.57
CA ALA A 71 -7.19 8.02 -31.44
C ALA A 71 -8.51 8.43 -30.78
N ASP A 72 -9.06 7.57 -29.90
CA ASP A 72 -10.32 7.82 -29.19
C ASP A 72 -10.17 8.71 -27.94
N ILE A 73 -8.94 8.99 -27.48
CA ILE A 73 -8.70 9.87 -26.32
C ILE A 73 -9.42 11.23 -26.43
N PRO A 74 -9.35 11.98 -27.57
CA PRO A 74 -10.05 13.26 -27.68
C PRO A 74 -11.56 13.10 -27.54
N GLY A 75 -12.13 12.04 -28.13
CA GLY A 75 -13.56 11.71 -28.03
C GLY A 75 -13.97 11.41 -26.60
N GLY A 76 -13.18 10.62 -25.89
CA GLY A 76 -13.38 10.31 -24.47
C GLY A 76 -13.31 11.55 -23.58
N LEU A 77 -12.35 12.43 -23.81
CA LEU A 77 -12.25 13.71 -23.08
C LEU A 77 -13.43 14.62 -23.34
N ALA A 78 -13.88 14.73 -24.60
CA ALA A 78 -15.08 15.51 -24.94
C ALA A 78 -16.33 14.93 -24.27
N TRP A 79 -16.49 13.60 -24.28
CA TRP A 79 -17.59 12.93 -23.59
C TRP A 79 -17.55 13.20 -22.08
N MET A 80 -16.39 13.12 -21.46
CA MET A 80 -16.21 13.44 -20.03
C MET A 80 -16.61 14.91 -19.76
N ALA A 81 -16.14 15.86 -20.56
CA ALA A 81 -16.46 17.26 -20.39
C ALA A 81 -17.97 17.55 -20.45
N VAL A 82 -18.70 16.83 -21.30
CA VAL A 82 -20.16 17.01 -21.43
C VAL A 82 -20.92 16.31 -20.28
N ASN A 83 -20.50 15.09 -19.91
CA ASN A 83 -21.27 14.27 -18.98
C ASN A 83 -20.90 14.47 -17.50
N PHE A 84 -19.71 14.99 -17.19
CA PHE A 84 -19.31 15.29 -15.82
C PHE A 84 -19.69 16.71 -15.35
N LEU A 85 -20.09 17.58 -16.28
CA LEU A 85 -20.61 18.90 -15.88
C LEU A 85 -22.04 18.77 -15.34
N PRO A 86 -22.32 19.34 -14.16
CA PRO A 86 -23.66 19.28 -13.58
C PRO A 86 -24.63 20.01 -14.48
N SER A 87 -25.71 19.31 -14.90
CA SER A 87 -26.85 19.88 -15.63
C SER A 87 -27.94 20.30 -14.67
N ALA A 88 -28.90 21.12 -15.14
CA ALA A 88 -30.06 21.48 -14.34
C ALA A 88 -30.84 20.24 -13.84
N ALA A 89 -30.99 19.22 -14.70
CA ALA A 89 -31.61 17.95 -14.32
C ALA A 89 -30.83 17.17 -13.24
N SER A 90 -29.49 17.31 -13.19
CA SER A 90 -28.68 16.70 -12.12
C SER A 90 -28.91 17.40 -10.78
N LEU A 91 -29.15 18.72 -10.78
CA LEU A 91 -29.41 19.50 -9.56
C LEU A 91 -30.75 19.11 -8.91
N GLU A 92 -31.76 18.73 -9.69
CA GLU A 92 -33.03 18.23 -9.17
C GLU A 92 -32.91 16.93 -8.38
N LYS A 93 -31.82 16.15 -8.62
CA LYS A 93 -31.55 14.89 -7.93
C LYS A 93 -30.78 15.08 -6.61
N LEU A 94 -30.26 16.27 -6.32
CA LEU A 94 -29.51 16.57 -5.10
C LEU A 94 -30.22 16.17 -3.80
N PRO A 95 -31.53 16.40 -3.62
CA PRO A 95 -32.22 15.99 -2.39
C PRO A 95 -32.17 14.48 -2.10
N GLN A 96 -31.95 13.63 -3.12
CA GLN A 96 -31.79 12.19 -2.98
C GLN A 96 -30.33 11.80 -2.79
N ILE A 97 -29.41 12.51 -3.44
CA ILE A 97 -27.97 12.25 -3.39
C ILE A 97 -27.37 12.62 -2.02
N MET A 98 -27.74 13.79 -1.48
CA MET A 98 -27.14 14.32 -0.25
C MET A 98 -27.36 13.43 0.99
N PRO A 99 -28.59 12.93 1.27
CA PRO A 99 -28.79 12.00 2.38
C PRO A 99 -28.03 10.68 2.19
N ALA A 100 -27.97 10.15 0.97
CA ALA A 100 -27.24 8.93 0.66
C ALA A 100 -25.71 9.10 0.84
N LEU A 101 -25.18 10.27 0.45
CA LEU A 101 -23.77 10.60 0.70
C LEU A 101 -23.49 10.71 2.20
N LEU A 102 -24.36 11.39 2.94
CA LEU A 102 -24.21 11.51 4.40
C LEU A 102 -24.27 10.16 5.09
N SER A 103 -25.21 9.27 4.72
CA SER A 103 -25.28 7.90 5.20
C SER A 103 -23.96 7.15 4.96
N THR A 104 -23.45 7.20 3.73
CA THR A 104 -22.17 6.56 3.37
C THR A 104 -21.01 7.04 4.24
N VAL A 105 -20.90 8.34 4.49
CA VAL A 105 -19.85 8.91 5.34
C VAL A 105 -20.02 8.47 6.80
N LEU A 106 -21.24 8.52 7.33
CA LEU A 106 -21.52 8.12 8.71
C LEU A 106 -21.29 6.62 8.93
N ASP A 107 -21.70 5.77 7.99
CA ASP A 107 -21.44 4.33 8.04
C ASP A 107 -19.96 4.02 8.00
N SER A 108 -19.19 4.74 7.15
CA SER A 108 -17.74 4.60 7.07
C SER A 108 -17.03 5.01 8.37
N ILE A 109 -17.47 6.09 9.00
CA ILE A 109 -16.96 6.54 10.29
C ILE A 109 -17.30 5.51 11.39
N ALA A 110 -18.56 5.07 11.44
CA ALA A 110 -19.03 4.12 12.43
C ALA A 110 -18.29 2.76 12.32
N ALA A 111 -18.15 2.25 11.10
CA ALA A 111 -17.43 1.00 10.85
C ALA A 111 -15.95 1.11 11.23
N SER A 112 -15.28 2.19 10.83
CA SER A 112 -13.85 2.40 11.13
C SER A 112 -13.59 2.59 12.62
N THR A 113 -14.42 3.37 13.32
CA THR A 113 -14.23 3.64 14.76
C THR A 113 -14.50 2.40 15.61
N THR A 114 -15.57 1.67 15.32
CA THR A 114 -15.88 0.40 16.01
C THR A 114 -14.80 -0.66 15.75
N ALA A 115 -14.35 -0.76 14.51
CA ALA A 115 -13.24 -1.64 14.14
C ALA A 115 -11.93 -1.25 14.87
N ALA A 116 -11.62 0.05 14.94
CA ALA A 116 -10.42 0.55 15.62
C ALA A 116 -10.42 0.21 17.13
N LEU A 117 -11.56 0.37 17.80
CA LEU A 117 -11.68 0.04 19.22
C LEU A 117 -11.38 -1.44 19.48
N LEU A 118 -12.03 -2.35 18.74
CA LEU A 118 -11.81 -3.78 18.90
C LEU A 118 -10.41 -4.22 18.43
N ALA A 119 -9.94 -3.65 17.31
CA ALA A 119 -8.60 -3.92 16.79
C ALA A 119 -7.51 -3.51 17.79
N TYR A 120 -7.69 -2.38 18.50
CA TYR A 120 -6.73 -1.93 19.49
C TYR A 120 -6.64 -2.88 20.68
N VAL A 121 -7.78 -3.35 21.19
CA VAL A 121 -7.80 -4.37 22.26
C VAL A 121 -7.06 -5.63 21.83
N VAL A 122 -7.37 -6.15 20.63
CA VAL A 122 -6.71 -7.36 20.11
C VAL A 122 -5.21 -7.11 19.90
N ALA A 123 -4.84 -5.93 19.43
CA ALA A 123 -3.43 -5.56 19.21
C ALA A 123 -2.64 -5.46 20.52
N VAL A 124 -3.19 -4.85 21.56
CA VAL A 124 -2.55 -4.81 22.90
C VAL A 124 -2.34 -6.21 23.45
N LEU A 125 -3.35 -7.08 23.37
CA LEU A 125 -3.27 -8.45 23.86
C LEU A 125 -2.31 -9.32 23.04
N GLY A 126 -2.19 -9.06 21.73
CA GLY A 126 -1.37 -9.80 20.78
C GLY A 126 0.02 -9.22 20.52
N SER A 127 0.39 -8.07 21.12
CA SER A 127 1.69 -7.43 20.96
C SER A 127 2.82 -8.31 21.53
N ARG A 128 4.01 -8.21 20.92
CA ARG A 128 5.23 -8.88 21.41
C ARG A 128 5.78 -8.21 22.65
N SER A 129 5.62 -6.91 22.74
CA SER A 129 6.20 -6.07 23.81
C SER A 129 5.39 -6.13 25.09
N VAL A 130 4.05 -6.18 24.99
CA VAL A 130 3.12 -6.03 26.11
C VAL A 130 2.16 -7.20 26.26
N GLY A 131 1.93 -7.96 25.17
CA GLY A 131 0.88 -8.97 25.10
C GLY A 131 0.99 -10.11 26.12
N LEU A 132 -0.08 -10.92 26.21
CA LEU A 132 -0.23 -12.00 27.17
C LEU A 132 0.60 -13.26 26.87
N GLY A 133 1.44 -13.23 25.81
CA GLY A 133 2.33 -14.35 25.47
C GLY A 133 1.98 -15.08 24.19
N GLY A 134 2.69 -16.18 23.89
CA GLY A 134 2.78 -16.81 22.58
C GLY A 134 1.46 -17.18 21.91
N VAL A 135 0.48 -17.73 22.64
CA VAL A 135 -0.83 -18.13 22.08
C VAL A 135 -1.64 -16.90 21.66
N ALA A 136 -1.74 -15.89 22.52
CA ALA A 136 -2.45 -14.65 22.21
C ALA A 136 -1.84 -13.92 21.01
N GLN A 137 -0.52 -13.91 20.89
CA GLN A 137 0.20 -13.34 19.74
C GLN A 137 -0.13 -14.06 18.44
N VAL A 138 -0.12 -15.40 18.45
CA VAL A 138 -0.42 -16.20 17.27
C VAL A 138 -1.86 -16.01 16.84
N LEU A 139 -2.81 -16.02 17.78
CA LEU A 139 -4.24 -15.80 17.51
C LEU A 139 -4.49 -14.39 16.96
N ALA A 140 -3.97 -13.34 17.60
CA ALA A 140 -4.16 -11.97 17.14
C ALA A 140 -3.61 -11.76 15.71
N ARG A 141 -2.42 -12.29 15.42
CA ARG A 141 -1.80 -12.21 14.09
C ARG A 141 -2.53 -13.06 13.06
N GLY A 142 -3.01 -14.24 13.47
CA GLY A 142 -3.82 -15.13 12.63
C GLY A 142 -5.16 -14.47 12.25
N ILE A 143 -5.88 -13.90 13.21
CA ILE A 143 -7.11 -13.15 13.00
C ILE A 143 -6.85 -11.97 12.07
N ALA A 144 -5.87 -11.11 12.39
CA ALA A 144 -5.52 -9.97 11.55
C ALA A 144 -5.19 -10.39 10.11
N SER A 145 -4.43 -11.47 9.94
CA SER A 145 -4.07 -11.99 8.61
C SER A 145 -5.28 -12.51 7.85
N LEU A 146 -6.15 -13.25 8.50
CA LEU A 146 -7.36 -13.80 7.87
C LEU A 146 -8.27 -12.67 7.36
N PHE A 147 -8.63 -11.73 8.23
CA PHE A 147 -9.57 -10.66 7.88
C PHE A 147 -9.00 -9.68 6.86
N ARG A 148 -7.71 -9.36 6.92
CA ARG A 148 -7.05 -8.43 5.98
C ARG A 148 -6.91 -9.00 4.56
N ASN A 149 -6.78 -10.31 4.41
CA ASN A 149 -6.57 -10.93 3.10
C ASN A 149 -7.87 -11.11 2.30
N ILE A 150 -9.02 -10.90 2.93
CA ILE A 150 -10.30 -10.94 2.25
C ILE A 150 -10.71 -9.51 1.87
N PRO A 151 -10.86 -9.19 0.56
CA PRO A 151 -11.32 -7.87 0.13
C PRO A 151 -12.68 -7.51 0.72
N VAL A 152 -12.92 -6.23 1.02
CA VAL A 152 -14.18 -5.75 1.62
C VAL A 152 -15.40 -6.13 0.78
N VAL A 153 -15.27 -6.07 -0.55
CA VAL A 153 -16.32 -6.49 -1.49
C VAL A 153 -16.67 -7.98 -1.33
N ALA A 154 -15.66 -8.82 -1.10
CA ALA A 154 -15.88 -10.26 -0.84
C ALA A 154 -16.59 -10.48 0.49
N TRP A 155 -16.27 -9.70 1.55
CA TRP A 155 -17.03 -9.70 2.79
C TRP A 155 -18.49 -9.34 2.55
N ALA A 156 -18.77 -8.29 1.76
CA ALA A 156 -20.13 -7.91 1.41
C ALA A 156 -20.89 -9.05 0.73
N PHE A 157 -20.29 -9.75 -0.23
CA PHE A 157 -20.91 -10.91 -0.87
C PHE A 157 -21.22 -12.04 0.11
N ILE A 158 -20.27 -12.42 0.96
CA ILE A 158 -20.45 -13.48 1.95
C ILE A 158 -21.62 -13.13 2.89
N LEU A 159 -21.66 -11.89 3.37
CA LEU A 159 -22.68 -11.42 4.30
C LEU A 159 -24.07 -11.30 3.68
N LEU A 160 -24.15 -10.96 2.38
CA LEU A 160 -25.43 -10.89 1.65
C LEU A 160 -26.20 -12.21 1.70
N PHE A 161 -25.54 -13.34 1.67
CA PHE A 161 -26.20 -14.66 1.78
C PHE A 161 -26.88 -14.88 3.14
N SER A 162 -26.36 -14.24 4.21
CA SER A 162 -26.88 -14.42 5.57
C SER A 162 -27.81 -13.28 6.01
N PHE A 163 -27.47 -12.05 5.65
CA PHE A 163 -28.15 -10.84 6.18
C PHE A 163 -28.95 -10.08 5.13
N HIS A 164 -28.99 -10.56 3.89
CA HIS A 164 -29.67 -9.89 2.76
C HIS A 164 -29.14 -8.45 2.50
N GLN A 165 -29.79 -7.73 1.61
CA GLN A 165 -29.45 -6.33 1.34
C GLN A 165 -29.93 -5.44 2.48
N SER A 166 -29.00 -4.82 3.20
CA SER A 166 -29.29 -3.92 4.32
C SER A 166 -28.07 -3.04 4.66
N GLU A 167 -28.32 -1.92 5.36
CA GLU A 167 -27.28 -1.04 5.89
C GLU A 167 -26.37 -1.80 6.86
N PHE A 168 -26.94 -2.70 7.67
CA PHE A 168 -26.16 -3.55 8.57
C PHE A 168 -25.16 -4.44 7.83
N THR A 169 -25.54 -4.99 6.67
CA THR A 169 -24.64 -5.82 5.85
C THR A 169 -23.47 -4.99 5.31
N GLY A 170 -23.75 -3.77 4.84
CA GLY A 170 -22.71 -2.83 4.41
C GLY A 170 -21.76 -2.44 5.53
N PHE A 171 -22.31 -2.01 6.66
CA PHE A 171 -21.54 -1.69 7.86
C PHE A 171 -20.64 -2.86 8.30
N LEU A 172 -21.18 -4.07 8.36
CA LEU A 172 -20.44 -5.25 8.82
C LEU A 172 -19.30 -5.63 7.85
N ALA A 173 -19.52 -5.49 6.54
CA ALA A 173 -18.49 -5.72 5.54
C ALA A 173 -17.30 -4.73 5.69
N LEU A 174 -17.61 -3.44 5.84
CA LEU A 174 -16.61 -2.40 6.09
C LEU A 174 -15.89 -2.62 7.43
N PHE A 175 -16.64 -2.98 8.46
CA PHE A 175 -16.09 -3.28 9.79
C PHE A 175 -15.10 -4.45 9.75
N LEU A 176 -15.43 -5.59 9.13
CA LEU A 176 -14.55 -6.76 9.08
C LEU A 176 -13.26 -6.49 8.31
N GLY A 177 -13.35 -5.80 7.18
CA GLY A 177 -12.18 -5.37 6.41
C GLY A 177 -11.27 -4.45 7.22
N SER A 178 -11.86 -3.41 7.84
CA SER A 178 -11.15 -2.44 8.68
C SER A 178 -10.54 -3.10 9.91
N PHE A 179 -11.24 -4.00 10.57
CA PHE A 179 -10.79 -4.71 11.76
C PHE A 179 -9.51 -5.50 11.50
N GLY A 180 -9.46 -6.28 10.40
CA GLY A 180 -8.26 -7.03 10.04
C GLY A 180 -7.07 -6.13 9.73
N TYR A 181 -7.29 -5.07 8.98
CA TYR A 181 -6.25 -4.11 8.61
C TYR A 181 -5.72 -3.36 9.84
N LEU A 182 -6.61 -2.75 10.62
CA LEU A 182 -6.24 -1.96 11.80
C LEU A 182 -5.57 -2.81 12.88
N THR A 183 -6.03 -4.04 13.11
CA THR A 183 -5.37 -4.96 14.05
C THR A 183 -3.90 -5.16 13.69
N ARG A 184 -3.60 -5.32 12.41
CA ARG A 184 -2.22 -5.48 11.96
C ARG A 184 -1.39 -4.21 12.15
N CYS A 185 -1.93 -3.05 11.74
CA CYS A 185 -1.25 -1.77 11.89
C CYS A 185 -0.99 -1.42 13.36
N PHE A 186 -1.96 -1.67 14.23
CA PHE A 186 -1.80 -1.40 15.67
C PHE A 186 -0.81 -2.33 16.35
N LEU A 187 -0.80 -3.63 15.98
CA LEU A 187 0.23 -4.57 16.44
C LEU A 187 1.65 -4.08 16.10
N GLU A 188 1.86 -3.65 14.87
CA GLU A 188 3.16 -3.16 14.41
C GLU A 188 3.53 -1.84 15.11
N SER A 189 2.59 -0.91 15.21
CA SER A 189 2.82 0.38 15.89
C SER A 189 3.14 0.18 17.38
N ILE A 190 2.43 -0.70 18.08
CA ILE A 190 2.69 -0.97 19.51
C ILE A 190 4.05 -1.65 19.68
N ASP A 191 4.37 -2.63 18.84
CA ASP A 191 5.65 -3.35 18.91
C ASP A 191 6.85 -2.45 18.63
N GLU A 192 6.70 -1.43 17.76
CA GLU A 192 7.77 -0.50 17.38
C GLU A 192 8.04 0.56 18.46
N ILE A 193 6.99 1.16 19.01
CA ILE A 193 7.10 2.34 19.88
C ILE A 193 7.48 1.96 21.32
N SER A 194 7.17 0.74 21.76
CA SER A 194 6.98 0.47 23.19
C SER A 194 8.17 -0.18 23.92
N SER A 195 9.22 -0.67 23.25
CA SER A 195 10.21 -1.56 23.91
C SER A 195 10.93 -0.92 25.11
N GLY A 196 11.56 0.23 24.96
CA GLY A 196 12.33 0.86 26.05
C GLY A 196 11.48 1.41 27.19
N THR A 197 10.35 2.04 26.88
CA THR A 197 9.45 2.60 27.90
C THR A 197 8.77 1.52 28.73
N ILE A 198 8.40 0.41 28.10
CA ILE A 198 7.78 -0.72 28.79
C ILE A 198 8.77 -1.39 29.74
N GLU A 199 10.02 -1.59 29.31
CA GLU A 199 11.07 -2.14 30.17
C GLU A 199 11.32 -1.26 31.40
N ALA A 200 11.37 0.06 31.21
CA ALA A 200 11.53 1.02 32.31
C ALA A 200 10.36 0.96 33.30
N LEU A 201 9.11 0.94 32.82
CA LEU A 201 7.93 0.81 33.67
C LEU A 201 7.90 -0.52 34.44
N ARG A 202 8.26 -1.63 33.80
CA ARG A 202 8.37 -2.94 34.47
C ARG A 202 9.46 -2.96 35.52
N ALA A 203 10.59 -2.30 35.28
CA ALA A 203 11.67 -2.18 36.26
C ALA A 203 11.27 -1.41 37.52
N THR A 204 10.29 -0.50 37.44
CA THR A 204 9.71 0.18 38.61
C THR A 204 8.64 -0.63 39.35
N GLY A 205 8.33 -1.85 38.88
CA GLY A 205 7.30 -2.72 39.47
C GLY A 205 5.87 -2.42 39.04
N ALA A 206 5.68 -1.68 37.92
CA ALA A 206 4.36 -1.37 37.40
C ALA A 206 3.58 -2.65 36.99
N SER A 207 2.31 -2.72 37.38
CA SER A 207 1.41 -3.78 36.96
C SER A 207 1.09 -3.72 35.45
N TYR A 208 0.60 -4.83 34.86
CA TYR A 208 0.23 -4.89 33.45
C TYR A 208 -0.67 -3.74 33.00
N LEU A 209 -1.75 -3.47 33.77
CA LEU A 209 -2.68 -2.38 33.44
C LEU A 209 -2.03 -0.99 33.53
N GLN A 210 -1.11 -0.80 34.47
CA GLN A 210 -0.34 0.46 34.57
C GLN A 210 0.60 0.63 33.39
N VAL A 211 1.27 -0.44 32.94
CA VAL A 211 2.11 -0.42 31.73
C VAL A 211 1.28 -0.06 30.48
N VAL A 212 0.11 -0.67 30.32
CA VAL A 212 -0.79 -0.38 29.21
C VAL A 212 -1.29 1.07 29.26
N ALA A 213 -1.82 1.50 30.41
CA ALA A 213 -2.45 2.82 30.54
C ALA A 213 -1.46 3.98 30.50
N GLN A 214 -0.28 3.83 31.09
CA GLN A 214 0.72 4.91 31.22
C GLN A 214 1.84 4.85 30.17
N GLY A 215 2.05 3.67 29.55
CA GLY A 215 3.07 3.47 28.53
C GLY A 215 2.45 3.33 27.13
N VAL A 216 1.70 2.26 26.90
CA VAL A 216 1.26 1.89 25.55
C VAL A 216 0.26 2.89 24.96
N ILE A 217 -0.79 3.22 25.69
CA ILE A 217 -1.85 4.12 25.20
C ILE A 217 -1.29 5.50 24.82
N PRO A 218 -0.58 6.24 25.68
CA PRO A 218 -0.13 7.58 25.35
C PRO A 218 0.91 7.59 24.22
N LEU A 219 1.74 6.54 24.11
CA LEU A 219 2.74 6.46 23.04
C LEU A 219 2.15 6.06 21.69
N SER A 220 1.09 5.23 21.68
CA SER A 220 0.49 4.72 20.44
C SER A 220 -0.67 5.57 19.92
N VAL A 221 -1.27 6.47 20.73
CA VAL A 221 -2.49 7.20 20.36
C VAL A 221 -2.37 7.97 19.05
N THR A 222 -1.24 8.59 18.76
CA THR A 222 -1.03 9.32 17.51
C THR A 222 -1.08 8.39 16.29
N SER A 223 -0.41 7.24 16.37
CA SER A 223 -0.43 6.23 15.32
C SER A 223 -1.82 5.62 15.15
N VAL A 224 -2.51 5.32 16.27
CA VAL A 224 -3.87 4.78 16.26
C VAL A 224 -4.86 5.73 15.59
N VAL A 225 -4.82 7.02 15.94
CA VAL A 225 -5.67 8.04 15.30
C VAL A 225 -5.35 8.18 13.82
N SER A 226 -4.08 8.20 13.45
CA SER A 226 -3.66 8.29 12.04
C SER A 226 -4.17 7.13 11.20
N TRP A 227 -4.03 5.89 11.68
CA TRP A 227 -4.54 4.71 10.99
C TRP A 227 -6.06 4.65 10.95
N MET A 228 -6.74 5.10 12.02
CA MET A 228 -8.20 5.18 12.04
C MET A 228 -8.72 6.19 11.00
N LEU A 229 -8.13 7.38 10.91
CA LEU A 229 -8.50 8.39 9.91
C LEU A 229 -8.24 7.90 8.47
N TYR A 230 -7.12 7.21 8.25
CA TYR A 230 -6.83 6.56 6.97
C TYR A 230 -7.90 5.53 6.61
N MET A 231 -8.36 4.73 7.59
CA MET A 231 -9.43 3.75 7.34
C MET A 231 -10.79 4.40 7.07
N VAL A 232 -11.10 5.52 7.72
CA VAL A 232 -12.32 6.29 7.41
C VAL A 232 -12.30 6.74 5.95
N GLU A 233 -11.18 7.34 5.50
CA GLU A 233 -11.02 7.74 4.10
C GLU A 233 -11.17 6.56 3.13
N THR A 234 -10.51 5.45 3.43
CA THR A 234 -10.58 4.23 2.60
C THR A 234 -11.98 3.66 2.56
N ASN A 235 -12.66 3.58 3.70
CA ASN A 235 -14.01 3.07 3.80
C ASN A 235 -15.04 3.93 3.07
N ILE A 236 -14.88 5.25 2.97
CA ILE A 236 -15.75 6.11 2.16
C ILE A 236 -15.71 5.70 0.68
N ARG A 237 -14.54 5.33 0.16
CA ARG A 237 -14.40 4.81 -1.22
C ARG A 237 -14.99 3.40 -1.36
N ASP A 238 -14.66 2.52 -0.43
CA ASP A 238 -15.12 1.14 -0.45
C ASP A 238 -16.63 1.02 -0.24
N ALA A 239 -17.21 1.90 0.59
CA ALA A 239 -18.65 1.97 0.84
C ALA A 239 -19.46 2.26 -0.43
N THR A 240 -18.88 2.94 -1.43
CA THR A 240 -19.54 3.12 -2.72
C THR A 240 -19.74 1.80 -3.44
N LEU A 241 -18.69 0.95 -3.51
CA LEU A 241 -18.79 -0.38 -4.14
C LEU A 241 -19.65 -1.34 -3.31
N VAL A 242 -19.48 -1.33 -2.00
CA VAL A 242 -20.30 -2.12 -1.07
C VAL A 242 -21.77 -1.72 -1.17
N GLY A 243 -22.07 -0.41 -1.25
CA GLY A 243 -23.40 0.11 -1.35
C GLY A 243 -24.16 -0.29 -2.63
N ILE A 244 -23.44 -0.46 -3.75
CA ILE A 244 -24.03 -1.02 -4.99
C ILE A 244 -24.55 -2.45 -4.73
N LEU A 245 -23.84 -3.24 -3.94
CA LEU A 245 -24.18 -4.62 -3.64
C LEU A 245 -25.26 -4.73 -2.55
N THR A 246 -25.12 -3.95 -1.50
CA THR A 246 -25.98 -4.01 -0.31
C THR A 246 -27.27 -3.18 -0.47
N GLY A 247 -27.39 -2.43 -1.56
CA GLY A 247 -28.55 -1.59 -1.83
C GLY A 247 -28.64 -0.36 -0.92
N THR A 248 -27.50 0.22 -0.49
CA THR A 248 -27.45 1.29 0.51
C THR A 248 -26.52 2.44 0.09
N GLY A 249 -26.67 3.58 0.74
CA GLY A 249 -25.79 4.73 0.57
C GLY A 249 -25.69 5.26 -0.85
N ILE A 250 -24.60 6.00 -1.11
CA ILE A 250 -24.36 6.65 -2.41
C ILE A 250 -24.18 5.63 -3.55
N GLY A 251 -23.65 4.45 -3.26
CA GLY A 251 -23.45 3.39 -4.25
C GLY A 251 -24.77 2.90 -4.84
N PHE A 252 -25.80 2.74 -4.02
CA PHE A 252 -27.13 2.39 -4.50
C PHE A 252 -27.75 3.47 -5.37
N VAL A 253 -27.69 4.72 -4.94
CA VAL A 253 -28.21 5.87 -5.69
C VAL A 253 -27.50 6.01 -7.04
N PHE A 254 -26.17 5.82 -7.07
CA PHE A 254 -25.40 5.80 -8.30
C PHE A 254 -25.90 4.70 -9.26
N ASN A 255 -26.06 3.47 -8.76
CA ASN A 255 -26.54 2.34 -9.57
C ASN A 255 -27.96 2.56 -10.10
N LEU A 256 -28.83 3.22 -9.31
CA LEU A 256 -30.20 3.56 -9.70
C LEU A 256 -30.20 4.54 -10.87
N PHE A 257 -29.41 5.62 -10.79
CA PHE A 257 -29.37 6.64 -11.84
C PHE A 257 -28.56 6.22 -13.07
N TYR A 258 -27.61 5.31 -12.93
CA TYR A 258 -26.86 4.77 -14.06
C TYR A 258 -27.69 3.87 -14.96
N LYS A 259 -28.71 3.19 -14.41
CA LYS A 259 -29.62 2.28 -15.13
C LYS A 259 -30.87 2.98 -15.66
N SER A 260 -31.15 4.23 -15.28
CA SER A 260 -32.28 5.00 -15.73
C SER A 260 -31.94 5.86 -16.95
#